data_0aadbf103ad60fb6e0436471ae4ff53c
#
_entry.id   0aadbf103ad60fb6e0436471ae4ff53c
#
_cell.length_a   1.000
_cell.length_b   1.000
_cell.length_c   1.000
_cell.angle_alpha   90.00
_cell.angle_beta   90.00
_cell.angle_gamma   90.00
#
_symmetry.space_group_name_H-M   'P 1'
#
loop_
_entity.id
_entity.type
_entity.pdbx_description
1 polymer ?
#
loop_
_entity_poly.entity_id
_entity_poly.type
_entity_poly.pdbx_seq_one_letter_code
_entity_poly.pdbx_strand_id
1 'polypeptide(L)'
;KIGLQDAGELIGALDDLGKYSKEFQDYLRSAVGLLDVDADDYVDAKGLKGKVDHSTAGAQYIWKALAGKGPQQKVAAQVLALCVASHHSGLIDCIGGDAHNFGQPVFPRRMLKVQDKTHLDEVLRVADKDLIARCDELLSDRNMSAAFISLLDRIGQHNADASVTLTHQQFGLAVRLLFSCLIDA
;
A
#
# COMPACT_ATOMS: atom_id res chain seq x y z
N LYS A 1 -9.05 19.49 -8.02
CA LYS A 1 -9.41 18.09 -7.68
C LYS A 1 -8.88 17.19 -8.80
N ILE A 2 -8.09 16.18 -8.46
CA ILE A 2 -7.51 15.24 -9.44
C ILE A 2 -8.47 14.10 -9.82
N GLY A 3 -9.64 14.01 -9.16
CA GLY A 3 -10.67 13.02 -9.46
C GLY A 3 -10.36 11.60 -8.95
N LEU A 4 -9.50 11.46 -7.93
CA LEU A 4 -9.10 10.19 -7.34
C LEU A 4 -9.63 10.02 -5.90
N GLN A 5 -10.86 10.47 -5.62
CA GLN A 5 -11.43 10.41 -4.26
C GLN A 5 -11.52 8.96 -3.76
N ASP A 6 -12.08 8.05 -4.56
CA ASP A 6 -12.25 6.64 -4.19
C ASP A 6 -10.90 5.93 -4.00
N ALA A 7 -9.90 6.31 -4.79
CA ALA A 7 -8.54 5.82 -4.61
C ALA A 7 -7.91 6.32 -3.30
N GLY A 8 -8.16 7.59 -2.93
CA GLY A 8 -7.73 8.16 -1.66
C GLY A 8 -8.39 7.46 -0.47
N GLU A 9 -9.72 7.25 -0.53
CA GLU A 9 -10.47 6.49 0.48
C GLU A 9 -9.90 5.07 0.64
N LEU A 10 -9.66 4.37 -0.46
CA LEU A 10 -9.14 3.01 -0.43
C LEU A 10 -7.75 2.92 0.21
N ILE A 11 -6.82 3.80 -0.16
CA ILE A 11 -5.47 3.76 0.41
C ILE A 11 -5.47 4.14 1.88
N GLY A 12 -6.30 5.12 2.31
CA GLY A 12 -6.44 5.50 3.71
C GLY A 12 -7.12 4.42 4.56
N ALA A 13 -8.03 3.63 3.97
CA ALA A 13 -8.65 2.50 4.67
C ALA A 13 -7.71 1.30 4.86
N LEU A 14 -6.69 1.17 4.00
CA LEU A 14 -5.82 -0.01 3.95
C LEU A 14 -4.38 0.22 4.41
N ASP A 15 -3.95 1.46 4.67
CA ASP A 15 -2.57 1.75 5.04
C ASP A 15 -2.14 1.01 6.31
N ASP A 16 -3.02 0.97 7.29
CA ASP A 16 -2.83 0.35 8.58
C ASP A 16 -3.49 -1.04 8.75
N LEU A 17 -3.95 -1.65 7.66
CA LEU A 17 -4.65 -2.93 7.70
C LEU A 17 -3.87 -4.02 8.44
N GLY A 18 -2.56 -4.07 8.29
CA GLY A 18 -1.70 -5.04 8.99
C GLY A 18 -1.67 -4.89 10.50
N LYS A 19 -2.13 -3.78 11.06
CA LYS A 19 -2.25 -3.59 12.51
C LYS A 19 -3.28 -4.54 13.16
N TYR A 20 -4.19 -5.13 12.38
CA TYR A 20 -5.10 -6.18 12.88
C TYR A 20 -4.40 -7.51 13.14
N SER A 21 -3.14 -7.73 12.71
CA SER A 21 -2.41 -8.97 12.97
C SER A 21 -2.14 -9.16 14.47
N LYS A 22 -2.15 -10.43 14.91
CA LYS A 22 -1.82 -10.77 16.29
C LYS A 22 -0.42 -10.28 16.66
N GLU A 23 0.55 -10.45 15.77
CA GLU A 23 1.93 -9.98 15.98
C GLU A 23 1.99 -8.48 16.28
N PHE A 24 1.26 -7.65 15.52
CA PHE A 24 1.23 -6.21 15.76
C PHE A 24 0.47 -5.86 17.04
N GLN A 25 -0.64 -6.55 17.34
CA GLN A 25 -1.43 -6.32 18.55
C GLN A 25 -0.64 -6.70 19.81
N ASP A 26 0.09 -7.81 19.81
CA ASP A 26 0.95 -8.23 20.92
C ASP A 26 2.11 -7.24 21.13
N TYR A 27 2.73 -6.80 20.02
CA TYR A 27 3.72 -5.72 20.06
C TYR A 27 3.14 -4.45 20.72
N LEU A 28 1.94 -4.03 20.32
CA LEU A 28 1.33 -2.80 20.84
C LEU A 28 1.00 -2.93 22.33
N ARG A 29 0.38 -4.05 22.74
CA ARG A 29 0.04 -4.32 24.14
C ARG A 29 1.27 -4.34 25.03
N SER A 30 2.34 -4.97 24.56
CA SER A 30 3.63 -4.99 25.26
C SER A 30 4.26 -3.59 25.34
N ALA A 31 4.18 -2.81 24.27
CA ALA A 31 4.73 -1.46 24.21
C ALA A 31 4.06 -0.47 25.20
N VAL A 32 2.77 -0.65 25.46
CA VAL A 32 2.01 0.18 26.41
C VAL A 32 1.92 -0.43 27.82
N GLY A 33 2.60 -1.55 28.07
CA GLY A 33 2.67 -2.18 29.40
C GLY A 33 1.38 -2.89 29.83
N LEU A 34 0.54 -3.31 28.87
CA LEU A 34 -0.68 -4.08 29.12
C LEU A 34 -0.43 -5.58 29.25
N LEU A 35 0.73 -6.08 28.82
CA LEU A 35 1.14 -7.46 29.00
C LEU A 35 2.24 -7.53 30.05
N ASP A 36 2.14 -8.54 30.93
CA ASP A 36 3.21 -8.89 31.85
C ASP A 36 4.41 -9.42 31.07
N VAL A 37 5.61 -9.14 31.59
CA VAL A 37 6.88 -9.62 30.97
C VAL A 37 6.94 -11.16 30.95
N ASP A 38 6.25 -11.81 31.89
CA ASP A 38 6.19 -13.27 31.99
C ASP A 38 5.01 -13.91 31.24
N ALA A 39 4.20 -13.09 30.51
CA ALA A 39 3.10 -13.62 29.72
C ALA A 39 3.59 -14.30 28.42
N ASP A 40 2.93 -15.38 28.02
CA ASP A 40 3.29 -16.18 26.82
C ASP A 40 3.27 -15.36 25.51
N ASP A 41 2.44 -14.32 25.46
CA ASP A 41 2.28 -13.41 24.30
C ASP A 41 3.06 -12.08 24.46
N TYR A 42 3.89 -11.96 25.51
CA TYR A 42 4.77 -10.81 25.66
C TYR A 42 5.83 -10.77 24.56
N VAL A 43 6.06 -9.61 24.01
CA VAL A 43 7.13 -9.34 23.04
C VAL A 43 7.97 -8.15 23.49
N ASP A 44 9.29 -8.21 23.34
CA ASP A 44 10.16 -7.06 23.64
C ASP A 44 9.89 -5.92 22.64
N ALA A 45 8.99 -5.03 23.01
CA ALA A 45 8.58 -3.90 22.18
C ALA A 45 9.76 -2.98 21.80
N LYS A 46 10.79 -2.85 22.66
CA LYS A 46 11.97 -2.01 22.37
C LYS A 46 12.78 -2.58 21.20
N GLY A 47 12.90 -3.91 21.13
CA GLY A 47 13.59 -4.61 20.05
C GLY A 47 12.80 -4.64 18.74
N LEU A 48 11.47 -4.47 18.77
CA LEU A 48 10.56 -4.62 17.63
C LEU A 48 10.07 -3.29 17.05
N LYS A 49 10.35 -2.16 17.67
CA LYS A 49 9.92 -0.85 17.16
C LYS A 49 10.35 -0.66 15.69
N GLY A 50 9.37 -0.50 14.81
CA GLY A 50 9.58 -0.33 13.35
C GLY A 50 9.95 -1.61 12.60
N LYS A 51 9.94 -2.79 13.24
CA LYS A 51 10.27 -4.08 12.60
C LYS A 51 9.04 -4.91 12.24
N VAL A 52 7.90 -4.69 12.90
CA VAL A 52 6.65 -5.40 12.59
C VAL A 52 6.04 -4.78 11.33
N ASP A 53 5.97 -5.57 10.26
CA ASP A 53 5.48 -5.12 8.95
C ASP A 53 3.96 -5.10 8.95
N HIS A 54 3.36 -3.92 9.04
CA HIS A 54 1.90 -3.75 8.97
C HIS A 54 1.42 -3.09 7.68
N SER A 55 2.31 -2.48 6.89
CA SER A 55 1.95 -1.79 5.67
C SER A 55 1.88 -2.70 4.43
N THR A 56 2.51 -3.87 4.48
CA THR A 56 2.53 -4.79 3.32
C THR A 56 1.20 -5.52 3.14
N ALA A 57 0.45 -5.80 4.21
CA ALA A 57 -0.84 -6.49 4.13
C ALA A 57 -1.85 -5.74 3.24
N GLY A 58 -2.08 -4.45 3.50
CA GLY A 58 -2.98 -3.63 2.70
C GLY A 58 -2.50 -3.48 1.25
N ALA A 59 -1.19 -3.31 1.05
CA ALA A 59 -0.61 -3.25 -0.29
C ALA A 59 -0.81 -4.55 -1.08
N GLN A 60 -0.61 -5.72 -0.45
CA GLN A 60 -0.87 -7.02 -1.07
C GLN A 60 -2.35 -7.25 -1.37
N TYR A 61 -3.24 -6.75 -0.52
CA TYR A 61 -4.68 -6.84 -0.74
C TYR A 61 -5.08 -6.13 -2.05
N ILE A 62 -4.66 -4.88 -2.22
CA ILE A 62 -4.87 -4.12 -3.46
C ILE A 62 -4.25 -4.84 -4.66
N TRP A 63 -3.00 -5.27 -4.53
CA TRP A 63 -2.27 -5.93 -5.61
C TRP A 63 -2.97 -7.21 -6.09
N LYS A 64 -3.38 -8.07 -5.17
CA LYS A 64 -4.10 -9.32 -5.49
C LYS A 64 -5.45 -9.04 -6.16
N ALA A 65 -6.16 -7.99 -5.74
CA ALA A 65 -7.47 -7.65 -6.27
C ALA A 65 -7.43 -7.11 -7.71
N LEU A 66 -6.40 -6.34 -8.08
CA LEU A 66 -6.39 -5.57 -9.33
C LEU A 66 -5.35 -6.03 -10.36
N ALA A 67 -4.17 -6.49 -9.94
CA ALA A 67 -3.03 -6.66 -10.85
C ALA A 67 -3.26 -7.68 -11.98
N GLY A 68 -4.14 -8.65 -11.77
CA GLY A 68 -4.52 -9.67 -12.76
C GLY A 68 -5.64 -9.26 -13.72
N LYS A 69 -6.30 -8.10 -13.51
CA LYS A 69 -7.49 -7.70 -14.29
C LYS A 69 -7.15 -7.03 -15.64
N GLY A 70 -5.88 -6.68 -15.89
CA GLY A 70 -5.44 -6.09 -17.14
C GLY A 70 -4.30 -5.08 -16.96
N PRO A 71 -3.69 -4.59 -18.06
CA PRO A 71 -2.53 -3.69 -17.97
C PRO A 71 -2.80 -2.39 -17.20
N GLN A 72 -3.93 -1.75 -17.42
CA GLN A 72 -4.31 -0.50 -16.77
C GLN A 72 -4.58 -0.70 -15.28
N GLN A 73 -5.31 -1.78 -14.94
CA GLN A 73 -5.57 -2.17 -13.56
C GLN A 73 -4.28 -2.53 -12.83
N LYS A 74 -3.31 -3.13 -13.53
CA LYS A 74 -1.99 -3.42 -12.97
C LYS A 74 -1.22 -2.14 -12.61
N VAL A 75 -1.30 -1.10 -13.45
CA VAL A 75 -0.70 0.21 -13.13
C VAL A 75 -1.39 0.83 -11.92
N ALA A 76 -2.73 0.84 -11.87
CA ALA A 76 -3.48 1.32 -10.72
C ALA A 76 -3.10 0.54 -9.45
N ALA A 77 -3.08 -0.81 -9.52
CA ALA A 77 -2.64 -1.66 -8.41
C ALA A 77 -1.24 -1.29 -7.91
N GLN A 78 -0.30 -1.07 -8.82
CA GLN A 78 1.07 -0.72 -8.46
C GLN A 78 1.14 0.63 -7.74
N VAL A 79 0.44 1.65 -8.24
CA VAL A 79 0.43 2.99 -7.63
C VAL A 79 -0.19 2.95 -6.23
N LEU A 80 -1.38 2.35 -6.10
CA LEU A 80 -2.10 2.29 -4.82
C LEU A 80 -1.34 1.45 -3.79
N ALA A 81 -0.87 0.27 -4.18
CA ALA A 81 -0.10 -0.59 -3.30
C ALA A 81 1.24 0.05 -2.90
N LEU A 82 1.87 0.83 -3.80
CA LEU A 82 3.08 1.59 -3.49
C LEU A 82 2.81 2.66 -2.44
N CYS A 83 1.72 3.42 -2.56
CA CYS A 83 1.33 4.41 -1.55
C CYS A 83 1.14 3.76 -0.18
N VAL A 84 0.34 2.69 -0.10
CA VAL A 84 0.09 1.96 1.15
C VAL A 84 1.37 1.39 1.73
N ALA A 85 2.19 0.71 0.91
CA ALA A 85 3.45 0.12 1.38
C ALA A 85 4.46 1.15 1.90
N SER A 86 4.32 2.41 1.52
CA SER A 86 5.31 3.47 1.74
C SER A 86 4.97 4.43 2.88
N HIS A 87 3.75 4.37 3.45
CA HIS A 87 3.22 5.43 4.30
C HIS A 87 4.08 5.78 5.53
N HIS A 88 4.93 4.86 6.01
CA HIS A 88 5.86 5.11 7.12
C HIS A 88 7.31 5.39 6.70
N SER A 89 7.68 5.15 5.45
CA SER A 89 9.10 5.20 5.03
C SER A 89 9.39 6.25 3.95
N GLY A 90 8.38 7.01 3.52
CA GLY A 90 8.44 7.74 2.27
C GLY A 90 8.30 6.79 1.07
N LEU A 91 7.99 7.31 -0.12
CA LEU A 91 7.81 6.49 -1.31
C LEU A 91 9.02 5.61 -1.55
N ILE A 92 8.82 4.29 -1.44
CA ILE A 92 9.87 3.30 -1.66
C ILE A 92 10.20 3.21 -3.16
N ASP A 93 11.45 2.91 -3.45
CA ASP A 93 11.88 2.64 -4.82
C ASP A 93 11.30 1.31 -5.31
N CYS A 94 10.81 1.29 -6.55
CA CYS A 94 10.37 0.04 -7.20
C CYS A 94 11.56 -0.85 -7.60
N ILE A 95 12.72 -0.22 -7.81
CA ILE A 95 14.00 -0.87 -8.13
C ILE A 95 15.03 -0.36 -7.12
N GLY A 96 15.81 -1.25 -6.56
CA GLY A 96 16.85 -0.90 -5.58
C GLY A 96 17.90 0.04 -6.16
N GLY A 97 18.17 1.12 -5.44
CA GLY A 97 19.15 2.15 -5.81
C GLY A 97 20.43 2.13 -4.97
N ASP A 98 20.44 1.40 -3.85
CA ASP A 98 21.61 1.29 -2.97
C ASP A 98 22.61 0.21 -3.43
N ALA A 99 23.83 0.26 -2.90
CA ALA A 99 24.93 -0.64 -3.31
C ALA A 99 24.62 -2.14 -3.12
N HIS A 100 23.72 -2.49 -2.17
CA HIS A 100 23.38 -3.89 -1.87
C HIS A 100 22.21 -4.40 -2.72
N ASN A 101 21.32 -3.51 -3.16
CA ASN A 101 20.09 -3.84 -3.86
C ASN A 101 20.02 -3.25 -5.28
N PHE A 102 21.12 -2.72 -5.82
CA PHE A 102 21.12 -2.04 -7.09
C PHE A 102 20.48 -2.88 -8.21
N GLY A 103 19.48 -2.33 -8.88
CA GLY A 103 18.75 -3.00 -9.96
C GLY A 103 17.77 -4.09 -9.51
N GLN A 104 17.69 -4.43 -8.22
CA GLN A 104 16.78 -5.47 -7.74
C GLN A 104 15.32 -5.01 -7.72
N PRO A 105 14.34 -5.87 -8.05
CA PRO A 105 12.92 -5.54 -8.06
C PRO A 105 12.34 -5.47 -6.63
N VAL A 106 12.47 -4.32 -5.97
CA VAL A 106 12.05 -4.14 -4.56
C VAL A 106 10.53 -4.26 -4.40
N PHE A 107 9.75 -3.55 -5.22
CA PHE A 107 8.30 -3.59 -5.13
C PHE A 107 7.72 -4.99 -5.42
N PRO A 108 8.07 -5.69 -6.51
CA PRO A 108 7.60 -7.06 -6.73
C PRO A 108 7.95 -8.02 -5.60
N ARG A 109 9.17 -7.94 -5.05
CA ARG A 109 9.59 -8.76 -3.91
C ARG A 109 8.72 -8.50 -2.68
N ARG A 110 8.32 -7.26 -2.43
CA ARG A 110 7.42 -6.90 -1.33
C ARG A 110 6.01 -7.47 -1.55
N MET A 111 5.49 -7.42 -2.77
CA MET A 111 4.18 -8.01 -3.10
C MET A 111 4.16 -9.54 -3.00
N LEU A 112 5.33 -10.19 -3.12
CA LEU A 112 5.50 -11.64 -3.00
C LEU A 112 5.91 -12.11 -1.60
N LYS A 113 5.98 -11.23 -0.60
CA LYS A 113 6.25 -11.65 0.79
C LYS A 113 5.23 -12.68 1.25
N VAL A 114 5.72 -13.70 1.95
CA VAL A 114 4.89 -14.80 2.47
C VAL A 114 4.00 -14.37 3.63
N GLN A 115 2.96 -15.16 3.88
CA GLN A 115 1.93 -14.89 4.90
C GLN A 115 2.52 -14.73 6.32
N ASP A 116 3.53 -15.50 6.68
CA ASP A 116 4.22 -15.42 7.98
C ASP A 116 4.90 -14.06 8.23
N LYS A 117 5.01 -13.21 7.20
CA LYS A 117 5.57 -11.85 7.29
C LYS A 117 4.54 -10.75 7.10
N THR A 118 3.44 -11.04 6.47
CA THR A 118 2.43 -10.02 6.13
C THR A 118 1.11 -10.24 6.84
N HIS A 119 0.85 -11.46 7.29
CA HIS A 119 -0.36 -11.88 8.00
C HIS A 119 -1.67 -11.57 7.27
N LEU A 120 -1.65 -11.36 5.96
CA LEU A 120 -2.80 -10.88 5.21
C LEU A 120 -4.05 -11.77 5.42
N ASP A 121 -3.92 -13.11 5.36
CA ASP A 121 -5.07 -14.00 5.50
C ASP A 121 -5.63 -14.01 6.93
N GLU A 122 -4.78 -13.83 7.95
CA GLU A 122 -5.18 -13.63 9.34
C GLU A 122 -5.93 -12.31 9.49
N VAL A 123 -5.33 -11.22 9.01
CA VAL A 123 -5.86 -9.87 9.07
C VAL A 123 -7.25 -9.79 8.45
N LEU A 124 -7.46 -10.37 7.27
CA LEU A 124 -8.76 -10.36 6.60
C LEU A 124 -9.86 -11.12 7.35
N ARG A 125 -9.47 -12.04 8.26
CA ARG A 125 -10.44 -12.75 9.12
C ARG A 125 -10.86 -11.95 10.35
N VAL A 126 -9.96 -11.10 10.88
CA VAL A 126 -10.15 -10.40 12.15
C VAL A 126 -10.43 -8.91 12.00
N ALA A 127 -10.10 -8.31 10.85
CA ALA A 127 -10.39 -6.91 10.55
C ALA A 127 -11.89 -6.63 10.56
N ASP A 128 -12.23 -5.37 10.76
CA ASP A 128 -13.60 -4.90 10.69
C ASP A 128 -14.25 -5.27 9.35
N LYS A 129 -15.39 -5.95 9.42
CA LYS A 129 -16.08 -6.49 8.25
C LYS A 129 -16.67 -5.42 7.36
N ASP A 130 -17.12 -4.32 7.93
CA ASP A 130 -17.68 -3.21 7.16
C ASP A 130 -16.56 -2.46 6.43
N LEU A 131 -15.39 -2.32 7.07
CA LEU A 131 -14.18 -1.79 6.43
C LEU A 131 -13.78 -2.65 5.21
N ILE A 132 -13.68 -3.96 5.38
CA ILE A 132 -13.31 -4.87 4.29
C ILE A 132 -14.36 -4.86 3.17
N ALA A 133 -15.65 -4.90 3.51
CA ALA A 133 -16.73 -4.82 2.54
C ALA A 133 -16.67 -3.51 1.73
N ARG A 134 -16.38 -2.39 2.38
CA ARG A 134 -16.20 -1.10 1.69
C ARG A 134 -14.98 -1.10 0.77
N CYS A 135 -13.86 -1.68 1.21
CA CYS A 135 -12.68 -1.83 0.36
C CYS A 135 -12.95 -2.73 -0.85
N ASP A 136 -13.69 -3.83 -0.67
CA ASP A 136 -14.09 -4.72 -1.77
C ASP A 136 -15.00 -4.02 -2.78
N GLU A 137 -15.93 -3.19 -2.31
CA GLU A 137 -16.77 -2.36 -3.15
C GLU A 137 -15.92 -1.42 -4.01
N LEU A 138 -15.01 -0.66 -3.39
CA LEU A 138 -14.11 0.26 -4.08
C LEU A 138 -13.20 -0.45 -5.10
N LEU A 139 -12.67 -1.63 -4.75
CA LEU A 139 -11.82 -2.44 -5.63
C LEU A 139 -12.60 -3.09 -6.80
N SER A 140 -13.91 -3.28 -6.63
CA SER A 140 -14.82 -3.82 -7.63
C SER A 140 -15.38 -2.71 -8.52
N ASP A 141 -15.37 -1.46 -8.07
CA ASP A 141 -15.92 -0.34 -8.80
C ASP A 141 -15.06 -0.05 -10.04
N ARG A 142 -15.71 -0.11 -11.18
CA ARG A 142 -15.10 0.26 -12.47
C ARG A 142 -14.73 1.75 -12.51
N ASN A 143 -15.43 2.59 -11.73
CA ASN A 143 -15.20 4.03 -11.72
C ASN A 143 -13.85 4.39 -11.12
N MET A 144 -13.39 3.70 -10.06
CA MET A 144 -12.07 3.91 -9.48
C MET A 144 -10.98 3.64 -10.52
N SER A 145 -11.02 2.48 -11.17
CA SER A 145 -10.07 2.14 -12.24
C SER A 145 -10.18 3.10 -13.42
N ALA A 146 -11.40 3.50 -13.81
CA ALA A 146 -11.65 4.46 -14.89
C ALA A 146 -11.09 5.86 -14.56
N ALA A 147 -11.14 6.29 -13.31
CA ALA A 147 -10.56 7.56 -12.86
C ALA A 147 -9.03 7.57 -13.04
N PHE A 148 -8.36 6.47 -12.70
CA PHE A 148 -6.92 6.31 -12.96
C PHE A 148 -6.60 6.31 -14.45
N ILE A 149 -7.36 5.56 -15.25
CA ILE A 149 -7.20 5.51 -16.70
C ILE A 149 -7.39 6.90 -17.29
N SER A 150 -8.45 7.60 -16.90
CA SER A 150 -8.72 8.97 -17.35
C SER A 150 -7.58 9.95 -16.98
N LEU A 151 -6.95 9.76 -15.81
CA LEU A 151 -5.77 10.54 -15.43
C LEU A 151 -4.58 10.24 -16.35
N LEU A 152 -4.30 8.96 -16.62
CA LEU A 152 -3.21 8.54 -17.50
C LEU A 152 -3.42 9.03 -18.92
N ASP A 153 -4.65 8.92 -19.45
CA ASP A 153 -5.02 9.39 -20.77
C ASP A 153 -4.84 10.92 -20.89
N ARG A 154 -5.26 11.68 -19.89
CA ARG A 154 -5.05 13.14 -19.87
C ARG A 154 -3.57 13.52 -19.87
N ILE A 155 -2.74 12.81 -19.08
CA ILE A 155 -1.28 13.00 -19.10
C ILE A 155 -0.73 12.66 -20.50
N GLY A 156 -1.16 11.55 -21.08
CA GLY A 156 -0.74 11.13 -22.42
C GLY A 156 -1.16 12.10 -23.53
N GLN A 157 -2.41 12.57 -23.49
CA GLN A 157 -2.94 13.55 -24.47
C GLN A 157 -2.21 14.90 -24.39
N HIS A 158 -1.94 15.38 -23.17
CA HIS A 158 -1.20 16.63 -22.97
C HIS A 158 0.24 16.56 -23.49
N ASN A 159 0.76 15.36 -23.64
CA ASN A 159 2.15 15.11 -24.02
C ASN A 159 2.26 14.41 -25.38
N ALA A 160 1.23 14.45 -26.22
CA ALA A 160 1.24 13.78 -27.52
C ALA A 160 2.47 14.14 -28.38
N ASP A 161 2.95 15.39 -28.23
CA ASP A 161 4.14 15.90 -28.92
C ASP A 161 5.37 16.03 -27.99
N ALA A 162 5.27 15.55 -26.73
CA ALA A 162 6.32 15.70 -25.74
C ALA A 162 7.18 14.43 -25.62
N SER A 163 8.36 14.57 -25.00
CA SER A 163 9.23 13.43 -24.74
C SER A 163 8.60 12.47 -23.72
N VAL A 164 8.90 11.17 -23.85
CA VAL A 164 8.53 10.11 -22.88
C VAL A 164 8.94 10.50 -21.45
N THR A 165 10.06 11.20 -21.30
CA THR A 165 10.58 11.69 -20.03
C THR A 165 9.59 12.64 -19.34
N LEU A 166 8.99 13.59 -20.08
CA LEU A 166 8.01 14.52 -19.49
C LEU A 166 6.75 13.80 -19.01
N THR A 167 6.26 12.83 -19.78
CA THR A 167 5.12 11.98 -19.39
C THR A 167 5.41 11.22 -18.09
N HIS A 168 6.60 10.63 -17.95
CA HIS A 168 7.01 9.93 -16.74
C HIS A 168 7.12 10.88 -15.54
N GLN A 169 7.63 12.09 -15.73
CA GLN A 169 7.72 13.09 -14.65
C GLN A 169 6.34 13.52 -14.15
N GLN A 170 5.41 13.77 -15.06
CA GLN A 170 4.04 14.15 -14.69
C GLN A 170 3.30 13.00 -14.00
N PHE A 171 3.47 11.78 -14.47
CA PHE A 171 2.93 10.60 -13.80
C PHE A 171 3.53 10.45 -12.39
N GLY A 172 4.84 10.57 -12.25
CA GLY A 172 5.52 10.54 -10.96
C GLY A 172 5.06 11.65 -10.01
N LEU A 173 4.74 12.84 -10.52
CA LEU A 173 4.16 13.93 -9.73
C LEU A 173 2.75 13.56 -9.23
N ALA A 174 1.91 12.98 -10.09
CA ALA A 174 0.56 12.55 -9.69
C ALA A 174 0.60 11.46 -8.60
N VAL A 175 1.55 10.52 -8.68
CA VAL A 175 1.78 9.50 -7.64
C VAL A 175 2.18 10.15 -6.31
N ARG A 176 3.13 11.09 -6.34
CA ARG A 176 3.57 11.81 -5.14
C ARG A 176 2.45 12.64 -4.52
N LEU A 177 1.61 13.27 -5.34
CA LEU A 177 0.46 14.02 -4.85
C LEU A 177 -0.56 13.12 -4.15
N LEU A 178 -0.86 11.95 -4.72
CA LEU A 178 -1.73 10.96 -4.08
C LEU A 178 -1.14 10.46 -2.76
N PHE A 179 0.15 10.15 -2.75
CA PHE A 179 0.87 9.73 -1.55
C PHE A 179 0.88 10.82 -0.48
N SER A 180 1.10 12.09 -0.84
CA SER A 180 1.05 13.22 0.10
C SER A 180 -0.34 13.33 0.75
N CYS A 181 -1.41 13.14 -0.01
CA CYS A 181 -2.77 13.13 0.56
C CYS A 181 -2.97 12.02 1.61
N LEU A 182 -2.29 10.88 1.47
CA LEU A 182 -2.35 9.80 2.47
C LEU A 182 -1.57 10.16 3.75
N ILE A 183 -0.41 10.79 3.61
CA ILE A 183 0.45 11.11 4.77
C ILE A 183 -0.09 12.30 5.58
N ASP A 184 -0.81 13.22 4.94
CA ASP A 184 -1.34 14.43 5.55
C ASP A 184 -2.77 14.23 6.11
N ALA A 185 -3.35 13.04 5.96
CA ALA A 185 -4.70 12.71 6.44
C ALA A 185 -4.69 12.23 7.89
#